data_894ce05c2c75032efa7471d4562f079c
#
_entry.id   894ce05c2c75032efa7471d4562f079c
#
_cell.length_a   1.000
_cell.length_b   1.000
_cell.length_c   1.000
_cell.angle_alpha   90.00
_cell.angle_beta   90.00
_cell.angle_gamma   90.00
#
_symmetry.space_group_name_H-M   'P 1'
#
loop_
_entity.id
_entity.type
_entity.pdbx_description
1 polymer ?
#
loop_
_entity_poly.entity_id
_entity_poly.type
_entity_poly.pdbx_seq_one_letter_code
_entity_poly.pdbx_strand_id
1 'polypeptide(L)'
;MRWDVIGLVLGWTIRVVCVPLAIVGLFSAYNETPEYAAKTFLIPLILAALVSQWFIFRSKKNKSNQRVRDREAFASVALGWIPVIALGSMPFWLGGTFYGPYDIGDASNVEILRGLLYSWFESMSGFTTTGATVIDSSVSPVCINALESLESGTIDCIAEQKESILLWRSLTQWLGGIGVIMLGLLIFSSVLGGGMNLARAELSGPSLSRLRPNLQSTARRLWLIYSALTLLEIGLLYFVTDMSMFNSVNYSMTTLASGGFGTSDSGIMAFDSALIESIIMVFMVLTCINYSLYHLFLAGRGREALKDEELRGYLLIILIAWLAMGFNLVRSGVSDDGFFETMRHAAFQAISISSTGYSSADFSKWPVFSQFVLLLLMIVGASAGSTGGGLKVLRIRVAFELAKREVLRIIQPKKVIAMRVNEDVIDEDQVFIVLGMISAWLVLSMTSMLFISFLEPQWNMEDVLSVVVSSLGNTGPALGSYGPTATWSGMSD
;
A
#
# COMPACT_ATOMS: atom_id res chain seq x y z
N MET A 1 0.46 -29.03 11.04
CA MET A 1 0.64 -27.59 11.21
C MET A 1 0.96 -27.32 12.66
N ARG A 2 2.06 -26.63 12.97
CA ARG A 2 2.48 -26.37 14.36
C ARG A 2 1.98 -25.00 14.79
N TRP A 3 0.89 -25.01 15.55
CA TRP A 3 0.24 -23.77 16.01
C TRP A 3 1.09 -22.98 17.03
N ASP A 4 2.02 -23.65 17.73
CA ASP A 4 3.00 -23.03 18.61
C ASP A 4 3.97 -22.11 17.85
N VAL A 5 4.44 -22.53 16.66
CA VAL A 5 5.30 -21.69 15.81
C VAL A 5 4.54 -20.49 15.27
N ILE A 6 3.32 -20.71 14.76
CA ILE A 6 2.45 -19.63 14.28
C ILE A 6 2.16 -18.63 15.40
N GLY A 7 1.75 -19.12 16.59
CA GLY A 7 1.49 -18.26 17.74
C GLY A 7 2.72 -17.44 18.17
N LEU A 8 3.92 -18.01 18.07
CA LEU A 8 5.15 -17.27 18.37
C LEU A 8 5.38 -16.13 17.39
N VAL A 9 5.21 -16.37 16.07
CA VAL A 9 5.31 -15.33 15.04
C VAL A 9 4.26 -14.24 15.27
N LEU A 10 2.99 -14.62 15.48
CA LEU A 10 1.90 -13.68 15.78
C LEU A 10 2.22 -12.81 17.00
N GLY A 11 2.65 -13.43 18.09
CA GLY A 11 3.00 -12.69 19.31
C GLY A 11 4.09 -11.64 19.09
N TRP A 12 5.11 -11.96 18.32
CA TRP A 12 6.17 -11.01 18.00
C TRP A 12 5.74 -9.93 16.99
N THR A 13 4.93 -10.26 16.01
CA THR A 13 4.38 -9.28 15.06
C THR A 13 3.53 -8.24 15.80
N ILE A 14 2.64 -8.69 16.70
CA ILE A 14 1.85 -7.79 17.54
C ILE A 14 2.75 -6.89 18.42
N ARG A 15 3.82 -7.45 18.99
CA ARG A 15 4.75 -6.68 19.82
C ARG A 15 5.46 -5.56 19.05
N VAL A 16 5.72 -5.77 17.77
CA VAL A 16 6.29 -4.72 16.89
C VAL A 16 5.33 -3.54 16.77
N VAL A 17 4.02 -3.78 16.67
CA VAL A 17 3.00 -2.72 16.58
C VAL A 17 2.86 -1.92 17.88
N CYS A 18 3.26 -2.48 19.04
CA CYS A 18 3.25 -1.74 20.28
C CYS A 18 4.19 -0.51 20.27
N VAL A 19 5.30 -0.57 19.53
CA VAL A 19 6.27 0.55 19.49
C VAL A 19 5.66 1.80 18.83
N PRO A 20 5.12 1.72 17.59
CA PRO A 20 4.47 2.88 16.98
C PRO A 20 3.24 3.36 17.75
N LEU A 21 2.44 2.47 18.34
CA LEU A 21 1.33 2.86 19.22
C LEU A 21 1.81 3.70 20.41
N ALA A 22 2.93 3.32 21.02
CA ALA A 22 3.50 4.08 22.12
C ALA A 22 4.04 5.45 21.66
N ILE A 23 4.70 5.52 20.51
CA ILE A 23 5.24 6.77 19.95
C ILE A 23 4.09 7.75 19.65
N VAL A 24 3.05 7.30 18.94
CA VAL A 24 1.91 8.16 18.61
C VAL A 24 1.10 8.51 19.85
N GLY A 25 0.99 7.60 20.82
CA GLY A 25 0.37 7.90 22.13
C GLY A 25 1.10 9.00 22.90
N LEU A 26 2.44 9.03 22.89
CA LEU A 26 3.22 10.11 23.47
C LEU A 26 3.05 11.44 22.71
N PHE A 27 3.02 11.38 21.38
CA PHE A 27 2.75 12.54 20.54
C PHE A 27 1.35 13.12 20.82
N SER A 28 0.34 12.26 20.90
CA SER A 28 -1.04 12.65 21.26
C SER A 28 -1.14 13.27 22.66
N ALA A 29 -0.42 12.71 23.65
CA ALA A 29 -0.41 13.25 25.00
C ALA A 29 0.24 14.66 25.09
N TYR A 30 1.17 14.95 24.16
CA TYR A 30 1.84 16.25 24.09
C TYR A 30 1.02 17.30 23.32
N ASN A 31 0.49 16.95 22.13
CA ASN A 31 -0.19 17.90 21.24
C ASN A 31 -1.69 18.07 21.54
N GLU A 32 -2.32 17.06 22.12
CA GLU A 32 -3.75 17.05 22.40
C GLU A 32 -4.00 17.05 23.90
N THR A 33 -4.59 15.97 24.44
CA THR A 33 -4.79 15.82 25.88
C THR A 33 -4.32 14.45 26.39
N PRO A 34 -3.76 14.35 27.61
CA PRO A 34 -3.39 13.05 28.18
C PRO A 34 -4.56 12.08 28.30
N GLU A 35 -5.77 12.58 28.53
CA GLU A 35 -6.98 11.76 28.60
C GLU A 35 -7.31 11.15 27.24
N TYR A 36 -7.28 11.95 26.16
CA TYR A 36 -7.49 11.48 24.81
C TYR A 36 -6.43 10.43 24.42
N ALA A 37 -5.16 10.72 24.66
CA ALA A 37 -4.07 9.80 24.39
C ALA A 37 -4.22 8.46 25.13
N ALA A 38 -4.69 8.50 26.38
CA ALA A 38 -4.92 7.30 27.18
C ALA A 38 -6.04 6.44 26.59
N LYS A 39 -7.16 7.04 26.22
CA LYS A 39 -8.30 6.32 25.61
C LYS A 39 -7.93 5.76 24.26
N THR A 40 -7.30 6.57 23.40
CA THR A 40 -7.08 6.26 21.98
C THR A 40 -5.89 5.32 21.75
N PHE A 41 -4.79 5.49 22.47
CA PHE A 41 -3.52 4.77 22.21
C PHE A 41 -3.07 3.86 23.35
N LEU A 42 -3.24 4.27 24.65
CA LEU A 42 -2.73 3.48 25.76
C LEU A 42 -3.56 2.20 25.97
N ILE A 43 -4.88 2.24 25.80
CA ILE A 43 -5.74 1.06 25.89
C ILE A 43 -5.38 0.02 24.82
N PRO A 44 -5.30 0.37 23.52
CA PRO A 44 -4.81 -0.55 22.48
C PRO A 44 -3.40 -1.07 22.75
N LEU A 45 -2.50 -0.23 23.24
CA LEU A 45 -1.13 -0.62 23.58
C LEU A 45 -1.09 -1.70 24.66
N ILE A 46 -1.83 -1.51 25.75
CA ILE A 46 -1.92 -2.50 26.84
C ILE A 46 -2.52 -3.81 26.32
N LEU A 47 -3.61 -3.72 25.55
CA LEU A 47 -4.24 -4.90 24.96
C LEU A 47 -3.29 -5.64 24.02
N ALA A 48 -2.60 -4.92 23.14
CA ALA A 48 -1.60 -5.48 22.24
C ALA A 48 -0.46 -6.17 23.01
N ALA A 49 0.04 -5.54 24.07
CA ALA A 49 1.09 -6.12 24.91
C ALA A 49 0.63 -7.41 25.61
N LEU A 50 -0.59 -7.43 26.16
CA LEU A 50 -1.17 -8.60 26.81
C LEU A 50 -1.40 -9.75 25.81
N VAL A 51 -2.01 -9.48 24.67
CA VAL A 51 -2.25 -10.47 23.61
C VAL A 51 -0.93 -11.02 23.08
N SER A 52 0.06 -10.15 22.80
CA SER A 52 1.40 -10.55 22.39
C SER A 52 2.03 -11.49 23.45
N GLN A 53 1.99 -11.08 24.71
CA GLN A 53 2.58 -11.87 25.81
C GLN A 53 1.91 -13.24 25.94
N TRP A 54 0.58 -13.30 25.80
CA TRP A 54 -0.17 -14.54 25.85
C TRP A 54 0.25 -15.52 24.73
N PHE A 55 0.34 -15.04 23.48
CA PHE A 55 0.82 -15.84 22.34
C PHE A 55 2.24 -16.36 22.57
N ILE A 56 3.15 -15.50 23.01
CA ILE A 56 4.56 -15.88 23.25
C ILE A 56 4.66 -16.89 24.40
N PHE A 57 3.93 -16.68 25.50
CA PHE A 57 3.96 -17.57 26.65
C PHE A 57 3.41 -18.97 26.30
N ARG A 58 2.29 -19.03 25.61
CA ARG A 58 1.68 -20.29 25.17
C ARG A 58 2.59 -21.07 24.22
N SER A 59 3.27 -20.37 23.32
CA SER A 59 4.16 -20.96 22.32
C SER A 59 5.49 -21.44 22.88
N LYS A 60 6.05 -20.77 23.88
CA LYS A 60 7.32 -21.19 24.55
C LYS A 60 7.23 -22.52 25.30
N LYS A 61 6.03 -22.96 25.66
CA LYS A 61 5.80 -24.20 26.42
C LYS A 61 6.17 -25.45 25.60
N ASN A 62 6.15 -25.36 24.27
CA ASN A 62 6.53 -26.41 23.33
C ASN A 62 7.88 -26.11 22.70
N LYS A 63 8.98 -26.49 23.34
CA LYS A 63 10.35 -26.33 22.82
C LYS A 63 10.60 -27.20 21.58
N SER A 64 10.13 -26.79 20.42
CA SER A 64 10.56 -27.38 19.16
C SER A 64 11.60 -26.46 18.49
N ASN A 65 12.85 -26.88 18.58
CA ASN A 65 14.03 -26.21 17.99
C ASN A 65 14.11 -26.44 16.46
N GLN A 66 12.96 -26.58 15.78
CA GLN A 66 12.87 -26.93 14.37
C GLN A 66 12.60 -25.68 13.51
N ARG A 67 13.28 -25.64 12.36
CA ARG A 67 13.08 -24.60 11.33
C ARG A 67 11.62 -24.49 10.92
N VAL A 68 11.14 -23.25 10.71
CA VAL A 68 9.79 -22.95 10.19
C VAL A 68 9.65 -23.58 8.80
N ARG A 69 8.59 -24.35 8.56
CA ARG A 69 8.25 -24.95 7.26
C ARG A 69 7.48 -23.95 6.40
N ASP A 70 7.51 -24.10 5.07
CA ASP A 70 6.83 -23.21 4.14
C ASP A 70 5.33 -23.03 4.47
N ARG A 71 4.61 -24.12 4.78
CA ARG A 71 3.20 -24.08 5.16
C ARG A 71 2.93 -23.25 6.41
N GLU A 72 3.83 -23.32 7.39
CA GLU A 72 3.75 -22.55 8.64
C GLU A 72 4.09 -21.08 8.39
N ALA A 73 5.04 -20.81 7.49
CA ALA A 73 5.38 -19.46 7.06
C ALA A 73 4.21 -18.76 6.38
N PHE A 74 3.62 -19.38 5.36
CA PHE A 74 2.44 -18.83 4.68
C PHE A 74 1.26 -18.60 5.62
N ALA A 75 0.97 -19.57 6.50
CA ALA A 75 -0.10 -19.42 7.48
C ALA A 75 0.20 -18.31 8.50
N SER A 76 1.45 -18.14 8.92
CA SER A 76 1.85 -17.08 9.85
C SER A 76 1.70 -15.70 9.22
N VAL A 77 2.02 -15.56 7.93
CA VAL A 77 1.83 -14.30 7.20
C VAL A 77 0.34 -14.00 7.05
N ALA A 78 -0.45 -14.95 6.54
CA ALA A 78 -1.89 -14.74 6.32
C ALA A 78 -2.65 -14.44 7.63
N LEU A 79 -2.39 -15.20 8.69
CA LEU A 79 -3.03 -15.00 9.99
C LEU A 79 -2.44 -13.81 10.77
N GLY A 80 -1.23 -13.36 10.42
CA GLY A 80 -0.56 -12.24 11.07
C GLY A 80 -1.24 -10.90 10.80
N TRP A 81 -1.84 -10.75 9.63
CA TRP A 81 -2.55 -9.53 9.26
C TRP A 81 -3.79 -9.28 10.12
N ILE A 82 -4.55 -10.32 10.47
CA ILE A 82 -5.80 -10.18 11.22
C ILE A 82 -5.61 -9.45 12.56
N PRO A 83 -4.73 -9.87 13.49
CA PRO A 83 -4.55 -9.18 14.76
C PRO A 83 -3.86 -7.82 14.60
N VAL A 84 -3.02 -7.61 13.59
CA VAL A 84 -2.39 -6.31 13.32
C VAL A 84 -3.45 -5.29 12.90
N ILE A 85 -4.34 -5.67 11.97
CA ILE A 85 -5.44 -4.81 11.51
C ILE A 85 -6.43 -4.55 12.67
N ALA A 86 -6.79 -5.59 13.45
CA ALA A 86 -7.68 -5.43 14.59
C ALA A 86 -7.14 -4.47 15.67
N LEU A 87 -5.84 -4.54 15.96
CA LEU A 87 -5.20 -3.62 16.91
C LEU A 87 -5.04 -2.22 16.31
N GLY A 88 -4.72 -2.14 15.03
CA GLY A 88 -4.59 -0.89 14.32
C GLY A 88 -5.89 -0.14 14.09
N SER A 89 -7.03 -0.82 14.12
CA SER A 89 -8.36 -0.20 14.02
C SER A 89 -8.79 0.49 15.32
N MET A 90 -8.25 0.07 16.46
CA MET A 90 -8.65 0.62 17.75
C MET A 90 -8.45 2.13 17.90
N PRO A 91 -7.32 2.75 17.48
CA PRO A 91 -7.17 4.20 17.55
C PRO A 91 -8.25 4.96 16.76
N PHE A 92 -8.69 4.48 15.61
CA PHE A 92 -9.77 5.11 14.84
C PHE A 92 -11.12 5.00 15.57
N TRP A 93 -11.41 3.82 16.16
CA TRP A 93 -12.66 3.56 16.85
C TRP A 93 -12.75 4.23 18.23
N LEU A 94 -11.66 4.24 19.00
CA LEU A 94 -11.60 4.84 20.34
C LEU A 94 -11.28 6.35 20.29
N GLY A 95 -10.71 6.82 19.18
CA GLY A 95 -10.32 8.23 18.99
C GLY A 95 -11.42 9.13 18.42
N GLY A 96 -12.60 8.56 18.12
CA GLY A 96 -13.75 9.33 17.63
C GLY A 96 -13.68 9.67 16.13
N THR A 97 -12.79 9.02 15.34
CA THR A 97 -12.83 9.14 13.88
C THR A 97 -14.13 8.58 13.33
N PHE A 98 -14.60 7.48 13.92
CA PHE A 98 -15.90 6.87 13.69
C PHE A 98 -16.63 6.68 15.04
N TYR A 99 -17.94 6.50 15.02
CA TYR A 99 -18.71 6.25 16.22
C TYR A 99 -18.15 5.07 17.01
N GLY A 100 -17.77 5.30 18.24
CA GLY A 100 -17.07 4.37 19.11
C GLY A 100 -17.80 4.11 20.44
N PRO A 101 -17.20 3.30 21.32
CA PRO A 101 -17.79 2.93 22.60
C PRO A 101 -17.92 4.10 23.59
N TYR A 102 -17.28 5.24 23.32
CA TYR A 102 -17.40 6.44 24.16
C TYR A 102 -18.54 7.36 23.74
N ASP A 103 -19.16 7.11 22.57
CA ASP A 103 -20.28 7.86 22.03
C ASP A 103 -21.63 7.23 22.42
N ILE A 104 -21.64 6.38 23.46
CA ILE A 104 -22.84 5.72 23.98
C ILE A 104 -23.78 6.78 24.56
N GLY A 105 -24.96 6.91 23.95
CA GLY A 105 -25.96 7.93 24.27
C GLY A 105 -26.18 8.93 23.15
N ASP A 106 -25.16 9.20 22.35
CA ASP A 106 -25.23 10.05 21.16
C ASP A 106 -25.42 9.21 19.89
N ALA A 107 -24.97 7.95 19.89
CA ALA A 107 -25.08 7.02 18.77
C ALA A 107 -25.82 5.73 19.14
N SER A 108 -26.48 5.11 18.17
CA SER A 108 -27.11 3.80 18.31
C SER A 108 -26.07 2.67 18.34
N ASN A 109 -26.43 1.51 18.92
CA ASN A 109 -25.56 0.33 18.92
C ASN A 109 -25.17 -0.12 17.49
N VAL A 110 -26.01 0.14 16.49
CA VAL A 110 -25.75 -0.18 15.09
C VAL A 110 -24.66 0.74 14.54
N GLU A 111 -24.72 2.04 14.83
CA GLU A 111 -23.70 3.01 14.42
C GLU A 111 -22.35 2.74 15.06
N ILE A 112 -22.31 2.33 16.33
CA ILE A 112 -21.08 1.92 17.02
C ILE A 112 -20.47 0.67 16.36
N LEU A 113 -21.30 -0.31 15.96
CA LEU A 113 -20.84 -1.49 15.25
C LEU A 113 -20.33 -1.14 13.83
N ARG A 114 -21.04 -0.28 13.10
CA ARG A 114 -20.58 0.26 11.81
C ARG A 114 -19.25 1.01 11.96
N GLY A 115 -19.13 1.83 13.01
CA GLY A 115 -17.87 2.53 13.32
C GLY A 115 -16.69 1.57 13.53
N LEU A 116 -16.92 0.39 14.11
CA LEU A 116 -15.89 -0.66 14.21
C LEU A 116 -15.53 -1.22 12.83
N LEU A 117 -16.50 -1.46 11.94
CA LEU A 117 -16.25 -1.93 10.58
C LEU A 117 -15.48 -0.90 9.75
N TYR A 118 -15.85 0.38 9.82
CA TYR A 118 -15.13 1.47 9.15
C TYR A 118 -13.69 1.62 9.69
N SER A 119 -13.52 1.52 11.00
CA SER A 119 -12.20 1.52 11.64
C SER A 119 -11.34 0.33 11.18
N TRP A 120 -11.95 -0.84 11.02
CA TRP A 120 -11.29 -2.01 10.46
C TRP A 120 -10.87 -1.79 9.01
N PHE A 121 -11.74 -1.21 8.18
CA PHE A 121 -11.44 -0.88 6.79
C PHE A 121 -10.27 0.10 6.68
N GLU A 122 -10.31 1.21 7.45
CA GLU A 122 -9.25 2.23 7.44
C GLU A 122 -7.90 1.66 7.90
N SER A 123 -7.91 0.82 8.94
CA SER A 123 -6.72 0.10 9.41
C SER A 123 -6.21 -0.90 8.37
N MET A 124 -7.11 -1.65 7.72
CA MET A 124 -6.74 -2.59 6.68
C MET A 124 -6.11 -1.86 5.50
N SER A 125 -6.77 -0.83 4.99
CA SER A 125 -6.25 0.03 3.91
C SER A 125 -4.89 0.65 4.27
N GLY A 126 -4.71 1.05 5.54
CA GLY A 126 -3.43 1.53 6.05
C GLY A 126 -2.33 0.47 5.98
N PHE A 127 -2.48 -0.63 6.68
CA PHE A 127 -1.43 -1.66 6.77
C PHE A 127 -1.18 -2.42 5.46
N THR A 128 -2.17 -2.56 4.60
CA THR A 128 -1.99 -3.12 3.25
C THR A 128 -1.46 -2.11 2.25
N THR A 129 -1.31 -0.83 2.66
CA THR A 129 -0.88 0.27 1.79
C THR A 129 -1.78 0.47 0.57
N THR A 130 -3.09 0.24 0.73
CA THR A 130 -4.05 0.40 -0.35
C THR A 130 -4.38 1.87 -0.62
N GLY A 131 -4.59 2.66 0.45
CA GLY A 131 -4.86 4.10 0.33
C GLY A 131 -6.33 4.46 0.12
N ALA A 132 -7.25 3.50 0.03
CA ALA A 132 -8.69 3.75 0.03
C ALA A 132 -9.15 4.21 1.42
N THR A 133 -10.05 5.20 1.50
CA THR A 133 -10.56 5.75 2.76
C THR A 133 -12.08 5.77 2.79
N VAL A 134 -12.64 5.62 3.99
CA VAL A 134 -14.07 5.77 4.28
C VAL A 134 -14.35 6.97 5.20
N ILE A 135 -13.34 7.81 5.47
CA ILE A 135 -13.51 9.01 6.29
C ILE A 135 -14.18 10.09 5.45
N ASP A 136 -15.43 10.41 5.77
CA ASP A 136 -16.15 11.54 5.19
C ASP A 136 -17.27 12.07 6.10
N SER A 137 -18.00 13.06 5.62
CA SER A 137 -19.07 13.72 6.36
C SER A 137 -20.31 12.86 6.60
N SER A 138 -20.43 11.68 6.00
CA SER A 138 -21.56 10.78 6.21
C SER A 138 -21.34 9.78 7.35
N VAL A 139 -20.08 9.49 7.68
CA VAL A 139 -19.71 8.41 8.62
C VAL A 139 -18.85 8.86 9.81
N SER A 140 -18.17 10.02 9.69
CA SER A 140 -17.28 10.53 10.74
C SER A 140 -18.01 11.54 11.64
N PRO A 141 -18.18 11.27 12.94
CA PRO A 141 -18.80 12.21 13.86
C PRO A 141 -18.04 13.55 13.97
N VAL A 142 -16.71 13.53 13.81
CA VAL A 142 -15.90 14.76 13.78
C VAL A 142 -16.33 15.66 12.62
N CYS A 143 -16.51 15.08 11.45
CA CYS A 143 -16.93 15.82 10.26
C CYS A 143 -18.38 16.28 10.33
N ILE A 144 -19.27 15.43 10.84
CA ILE A 144 -20.69 15.79 11.03
C ILE A 144 -20.79 17.00 11.95
N ASN A 145 -20.14 16.98 13.11
CA ASN A 145 -20.16 18.09 14.07
C ASN A 145 -19.50 19.36 13.50
N ALA A 146 -18.43 19.22 12.72
CA ALA A 146 -17.79 20.36 12.08
C ALA A 146 -18.69 20.97 10.99
N LEU A 147 -19.39 20.15 10.20
CA LEU A 147 -20.35 20.59 9.18
C LEU A 147 -21.54 21.34 9.79
N GLU A 148 -22.09 20.83 10.91
CA GLU A 148 -23.18 21.48 11.65
C GLU A 148 -22.80 22.86 12.22
N SER A 149 -21.52 23.09 12.47
CA SER A 149 -20.99 24.35 12.96
C SER A 149 -20.81 25.41 11.88
N LEU A 150 -20.88 25.03 10.59
CA LEU A 150 -20.71 25.91 9.43
C LEU A 150 -22.07 26.37 8.90
N GLU A 151 -22.25 27.68 8.68
CA GLU A 151 -23.45 28.25 8.07
C GLU A 151 -23.60 27.88 6.57
N SER A 152 -22.47 27.66 5.89
CA SER A 152 -22.41 27.15 4.49
C SER A 152 -20.97 26.78 4.12
N GLY A 153 -20.76 25.67 3.38
CA GLY A 153 -19.46 25.32 2.86
C GLY A 153 -19.24 23.79 2.78
N THR A 154 -18.11 23.39 2.20
CA THR A 154 -17.59 22.03 2.22
C THR A 154 -16.48 21.95 3.26
N ILE A 155 -16.39 20.81 3.97
CA ILE A 155 -15.38 20.56 4.99
C ILE A 155 -14.34 19.59 4.41
N ASP A 156 -13.07 19.81 4.74
CA ASP A 156 -12.03 18.83 4.56
C ASP A 156 -12.04 17.86 5.75
N CYS A 157 -12.70 16.74 5.57
CA CYS A 157 -13.00 15.77 6.61
C CYS A 157 -11.74 15.11 7.19
N ILE A 158 -10.74 14.88 6.35
CA ILE A 158 -9.46 14.31 6.79
C ILE A 158 -8.69 15.36 7.59
N ALA A 159 -8.66 16.62 7.15
CA ALA A 159 -7.95 17.69 7.86
C ALA A 159 -8.55 18.00 9.24
N GLU A 160 -9.85 17.78 9.44
CA GLU A 160 -10.52 17.95 10.75
C GLU A 160 -10.16 16.85 11.77
N GLN A 161 -9.57 15.72 11.33
CA GLN A 161 -9.14 14.67 12.25
C GLN A 161 -7.98 15.15 13.13
N LYS A 162 -7.88 14.57 14.34
CA LYS A 162 -6.75 14.83 15.25
C LYS A 162 -5.41 14.50 14.59
N GLU A 163 -4.39 15.32 14.81
CA GLU A 163 -3.05 15.10 14.25
C GLU A 163 -2.48 13.73 14.60
N SER A 164 -2.75 13.22 15.80
CA SER A 164 -2.31 11.89 16.21
C SER A 164 -2.97 10.77 15.41
N ILE A 165 -4.23 10.94 14.99
CA ILE A 165 -4.93 9.99 14.10
C ILE A 165 -4.34 10.05 12.69
N LEU A 166 -4.07 11.23 12.15
CA LEU A 166 -3.42 11.40 10.84
C LEU A 166 -2.01 10.78 10.83
N LEU A 167 -1.24 11.02 11.90
CA LEU A 167 0.07 10.42 12.06
C LEU A 167 -0.02 8.88 12.18
N TRP A 168 -1.00 8.36 12.94
CA TRP A 168 -1.24 6.92 13.04
C TRP A 168 -1.59 6.33 11.67
N ARG A 169 -2.45 6.99 10.91
CA ARG A 169 -2.87 6.62 9.56
C ARG A 169 -1.67 6.48 8.62
N SER A 170 -0.79 7.48 8.57
CA SER A 170 0.43 7.48 7.77
C SER A 170 1.45 6.44 8.24
N LEU A 171 1.56 6.25 9.56
CA LEU A 171 2.48 5.30 10.17
C LEU A 171 2.05 3.83 9.92
N THR A 172 0.74 3.54 9.87
CA THR A 172 0.25 2.21 9.46
C THR A 172 0.70 1.86 8.06
N GLN A 173 0.63 2.81 7.10
CA GLN A 173 1.15 2.60 5.75
C GLN A 173 2.66 2.42 5.74
N TRP A 174 3.40 3.25 6.46
CA TRP A 174 4.86 3.16 6.52
C TRP A 174 5.35 1.81 7.06
N LEU A 175 4.67 1.27 8.08
CA LEU A 175 4.95 -0.07 8.60
C LEU A 175 4.53 -1.18 7.64
N GLY A 176 3.43 -0.98 6.93
CA GLY A 176 2.91 -1.91 5.92
C GLY A 176 3.81 -2.02 4.69
N GLY A 177 4.43 -0.93 4.24
CA GLY A 177 5.15 -0.85 2.97
C GLY A 177 6.30 -1.84 2.79
N ILE A 178 7.10 -2.12 3.82
CA ILE A 178 8.09 -3.22 3.81
C ILE A 178 7.55 -4.48 4.50
N GLY A 179 6.34 -4.44 5.02
CA GLY A 179 5.70 -5.53 5.73
C GLY A 179 6.06 -5.59 7.21
N VAL A 180 5.04 -5.48 8.06
CA VAL A 180 5.17 -5.58 9.53
C VAL A 180 5.80 -6.91 9.93
N ILE A 181 5.54 -7.98 9.17
CA ILE A 181 6.06 -9.32 9.42
C ILE A 181 7.55 -9.39 9.11
N MET A 182 8.04 -8.70 8.07
CA MET A 182 9.46 -8.56 7.78
C MET A 182 10.20 -7.85 8.91
N LEU A 183 9.59 -6.86 9.55
CA LEU A 183 10.16 -6.19 10.72
C LEU A 183 10.26 -7.16 11.91
N GLY A 184 9.21 -7.94 12.14
CA GLY A 184 9.23 -9.02 13.14
C GLY A 184 10.35 -10.04 12.91
N LEU A 185 10.57 -10.44 11.65
CA LEU A 185 11.65 -11.34 11.27
C LEU A 185 13.04 -10.73 11.48
N LEU A 186 13.22 -9.46 11.18
CA LEU A 186 14.49 -8.77 11.38
C LEU A 186 14.89 -8.77 12.87
N ILE A 187 13.93 -8.50 13.75
CA ILE A 187 14.18 -8.43 15.19
C ILE A 187 14.42 -9.83 15.78
N PHE A 188 13.71 -10.86 15.31
CA PHE A 188 13.67 -12.18 15.96
C PHE A 188 14.17 -13.34 15.09
N SER A 189 14.88 -13.07 14.01
CA SER A 189 15.44 -14.10 13.14
C SER A 189 16.32 -15.14 13.89
N SER A 190 16.95 -14.75 14.98
CA SER A 190 17.72 -15.64 15.86
C SER A 190 16.84 -16.61 16.66
N VAL A 191 15.57 -16.27 16.90
CA VAL A 191 14.62 -17.08 17.70
C VAL A 191 13.83 -18.05 16.82
N LEU A 192 13.55 -17.65 15.57
CA LEU A 192 12.64 -18.39 14.67
C LEU A 192 13.30 -19.40 13.75
N GLY A 193 14.62 -19.44 13.62
CA GLY A 193 15.37 -20.50 12.91
C GLY A 193 14.98 -20.82 11.46
N GLY A 194 13.96 -20.18 10.88
CA GLY A 194 13.39 -20.47 9.56
C GLY A 194 13.01 -19.24 8.76
N GLY A 195 13.65 -18.11 9.01
CA GLY A 195 13.29 -16.81 8.45
C GLY A 195 13.24 -16.73 6.91
N MET A 196 13.97 -17.60 6.19
CA MET A 196 13.97 -17.63 4.73
C MET A 196 12.58 -17.97 4.15
N ASN A 197 11.88 -18.91 4.76
CA ASN A 197 10.56 -19.35 4.27
C ASN A 197 9.48 -18.30 4.54
N LEU A 198 9.56 -17.58 5.67
CA LEU A 198 8.69 -16.45 5.96
C LEU A 198 8.92 -15.28 4.99
N ALA A 199 10.18 -14.96 4.70
CA ALA A 199 10.49 -13.92 3.71
C ALA A 199 10.01 -14.28 2.30
N ARG A 200 10.08 -15.55 1.92
CA ARG A 200 9.50 -16.01 0.64
C ARG A 200 7.99 -15.89 0.60
N ALA A 201 7.32 -16.06 1.73
CA ALA A 201 5.87 -15.95 1.82
C ALA A 201 5.39 -14.48 1.68
N GLU A 202 6.18 -13.53 2.16
CA GLU A 202 5.82 -12.10 2.14
C GLU A 202 6.36 -11.39 0.89
N LEU A 203 7.60 -11.67 0.49
CA LEU A 203 8.20 -11.12 -0.72
C LEU A 203 7.82 -11.97 -1.94
N SER A 204 6.79 -11.58 -2.65
CA SER A 204 6.34 -12.27 -3.85
C SER A 204 7.23 -11.94 -5.05
N GLY A 205 8.02 -12.91 -5.54
CA GLY A 205 8.70 -12.78 -6.83
C GLY A 205 9.96 -13.64 -7.00
N PRO A 206 10.42 -13.88 -8.23
CA PRO A 206 11.63 -14.66 -8.55
C PRO A 206 12.95 -13.97 -8.15
N SER A 207 12.91 -12.70 -7.71
CA SER A 207 14.08 -11.94 -7.24
C SER A 207 14.72 -12.48 -5.96
N LEU A 208 14.10 -13.46 -5.29
CA LEU A 208 14.62 -14.11 -4.08
C LEU A 208 15.90 -14.92 -4.31
N SER A 209 16.19 -15.36 -5.54
CA SER A 209 17.44 -16.04 -5.89
C SER A 209 18.67 -15.14 -5.73
N ARG A 210 18.49 -13.82 -5.76
CA ARG A 210 19.54 -12.82 -5.57
C ARG A 210 19.77 -12.43 -4.10
N LEU A 211 18.90 -12.88 -3.19
CA LEU A 211 19.06 -12.62 -1.76
C LEU A 211 20.19 -13.52 -1.22
N ARG A 212 21.13 -12.90 -0.54
CA ARG A 212 22.25 -13.63 0.11
C ARG A 212 21.71 -14.60 1.17
N PRO A 213 22.47 -15.65 1.53
CA PRO A 213 22.05 -16.65 2.50
C PRO A 213 21.74 -16.10 3.91
N ASN A 214 22.08 -14.84 4.20
CA ASN A 214 21.82 -14.19 5.48
C ASN A 214 20.65 -13.21 5.36
N LEU A 215 19.43 -13.72 5.59
CA LEU A 215 18.17 -12.99 5.51
C LEU A 215 18.15 -11.75 6.42
N GLN A 216 18.72 -11.85 7.63
CA GLN A 216 18.74 -10.76 8.60
C GLN A 216 19.53 -9.55 8.09
N SER A 217 20.67 -9.80 7.44
CA SER A 217 21.48 -8.73 6.86
C SER A 217 20.76 -8.05 5.67
N THR A 218 20.02 -8.82 4.90
CA THR A 218 19.23 -8.32 3.78
C THR A 218 18.06 -7.46 4.28
N ALA A 219 17.26 -7.97 5.21
CA ALA A 219 16.14 -7.24 5.80
C ALA A 219 16.61 -5.92 6.47
N ARG A 220 17.72 -5.97 7.23
CA ARG A 220 18.29 -4.75 7.84
C ARG A 220 18.67 -3.70 6.78
N ARG A 221 19.27 -4.12 5.66
CA ARG A 221 19.63 -3.19 4.59
C ARG A 221 18.41 -2.59 3.90
N LEU A 222 17.37 -3.40 3.64
CA LEU A 222 16.11 -2.91 3.07
C LEU A 222 15.48 -1.84 3.99
N TRP A 223 15.39 -2.12 5.29
CA TRP A 223 14.88 -1.16 6.27
C TRP A 223 15.72 0.12 6.36
N LEU A 224 17.06 0.00 6.30
CA LEU A 224 17.94 1.17 6.30
C LEU A 224 17.75 2.04 5.06
N ILE A 225 17.66 1.43 3.87
CA ILE A 225 17.42 2.17 2.60
C ILE A 225 16.05 2.86 2.65
N TYR A 226 15.02 2.13 3.07
CA TYR A 226 13.67 2.66 3.19
C TYR A 226 13.60 3.85 4.15
N SER A 227 14.14 3.71 5.37
CA SER A 227 14.19 4.80 6.34
C SER A 227 15.04 5.98 5.86
N ALA A 228 16.17 5.72 5.20
CA ALA A 228 17.01 6.78 4.64
C ALA A 228 16.31 7.58 3.54
N LEU A 229 15.59 6.89 2.64
CA LEU A 229 14.78 7.55 1.61
C LEU A 229 13.63 8.35 2.24
N THR A 230 12.95 7.81 3.27
CA THR A 230 11.90 8.54 3.99
C THR A 230 12.46 9.84 4.59
N LEU A 231 13.60 9.76 5.30
CA LEU A 231 14.22 10.94 5.90
C LEU A 231 14.70 11.96 4.86
N LEU A 232 15.18 11.48 3.71
CA LEU A 232 15.60 12.34 2.60
C LEU A 232 14.39 13.09 2.02
N GLU A 233 13.27 12.41 1.80
CA GLU A 233 12.05 13.04 1.29
C GLU A 233 11.47 14.04 2.30
N ILE A 234 11.41 13.70 3.59
CA ILE A 234 11.03 14.65 4.66
C ILE A 234 11.90 15.91 4.57
N GLY A 235 13.22 15.74 4.49
CA GLY A 235 14.14 16.87 4.38
C GLY A 235 13.91 17.72 3.14
N LEU A 236 13.69 17.11 1.99
CA LEU A 236 13.45 17.86 0.75
C LEU A 236 12.09 18.58 0.79
N LEU A 237 11.03 17.93 1.24
CA LEU A 237 9.70 18.56 1.36
C LEU A 237 9.71 19.71 2.36
N TYR A 238 10.38 19.56 3.51
CA TYR A 238 10.40 20.57 4.55
C TYR A 238 11.33 21.75 4.25
N PHE A 239 12.56 21.51 3.73
CA PHE A 239 13.54 22.57 3.53
C PHE A 239 13.52 23.24 2.16
N VAL A 240 12.93 22.57 1.14
CA VAL A 240 12.94 23.06 -0.25
C VAL A 240 11.56 23.58 -0.66
N THR A 241 10.51 23.17 0.06
CA THR A 241 9.13 23.63 -0.20
C THR A 241 8.54 24.32 1.02
N ASP A 242 7.36 24.90 0.87
CA ASP A 242 6.61 25.53 1.98
C ASP A 242 5.74 24.52 2.78
N MET A 243 6.00 23.23 2.64
CA MET A 243 5.23 22.19 3.35
C MET A 243 5.60 22.18 4.84
N SER A 244 4.59 22.12 5.72
CA SER A 244 4.80 22.01 7.15
C SER A 244 5.55 20.72 7.51
N MET A 245 6.27 20.71 8.64
CA MET A 245 6.98 19.51 9.12
C MET A 245 6.04 18.33 9.31
N PHE A 246 4.83 18.58 9.83
CA PHE A 246 3.81 17.56 10.03
C PHE A 246 3.41 16.91 8.69
N ASN A 247 3.09 17.71 7.69
CA ASN A 247 2.71 17.22 6.37
C ASN A 247 3.90 16.51 5.68
N SER A 248 5.12 17.08 5.76
CA SER A 248 6.32 16.48 5.18
C SER A 248 6.56 15.07 5.74
N VAL A 249 6.38 14.85 7.04
CA VAL A 249 6.50 13.54 7.68
C VAL A 249 5.41 12.59 7.18
N ASN A 250 4.13 13.03 7.19
CA ASN A 250 3.00 12.20 6.79
C ASN A 250 3.11 11.77 5.31
N TYR A 251 3.30 12.73 4.39
CA TYR A 251 3.39 12.43 2.96
C TYR A 251 4.63 11.58 2.62
N SER A 252 5.78 11.83 3.24
CA SER A 252 6.95 10.98 3.02
C SER A 252 6.75 9.54 3.50
N MET A 253 6.09 9.33 4.63
CA MET A 253 5.75 7.99 5.11
C MET A 253 4.84 7.25 4.12
N THR A 254 3.83 7.91 3.61
CA THR A 254 2.83 7.32 2.71
C THR A 254 3.35 7.18 1.28
N THR A 255 4.22 8.09 0.80
CA THR A 255 4.92 7.96 -0.50
C THR A 255 5.85 6.76 -0.51
N LEU A 256 6.74 6.63 0.49
CA LEU A 256 7.71 5.53 0.54
C LEU A 256 7.03 4.17 0.70
N ALA A 257 5.90 4.14 1.41
CA ALA A 257 5.06 2.96 1.54
C ALA A 257 4.30 2.61 0.25
N SER A 258 4.24 3.52 -0.73
CA SER A 258 3.35 3.43 -1.89
C SER A 258 1.89 3.25 -1.46
N GLY A 259 1.44 4.05 -0.47
CA GLY A 259 0.14 3.84 0.18
C GLY A 259 -0.93 4.87 -0.14
N GLY A 260 -0.57 6.12 -0.46
CA GLY A 260 -1.48 7.14 -0.99
C GLY A 260 -2.35 7.89 0.02
N PHE A 261 -2.27 7.62 1.32
CA PHE A 261 -2.98 8.41 2.31
C PHE A 261 -2.44 9.85 2.39
N GLY A 262 -3.35 10.82 2.47
CA GLY A 262 -3.05 12.23 2.67
C GLY A 262 -3.54 12.76 4.02
N THR A 263 -3.20 14.02 4.30
CA THR A 263 -3.69 14.80 5.45
C THR A 263 -4.84 15.74 5.09
N SER A 264 -5.35 15.63 3.88
CA SER A 264 -6.47 16.42 3.32
C SER A 264 -7.30 15.54 2.39
N ASP A 265 -8.59 15.80 2.26
CA ASP A 265 -9.50 15.10 1.32
C ASP A 265 -9.04 15.26 -0.12
N SER A 266 -8.50 16.43 -0.47
CA SER A 266 -7.93 16.70 -1.78
C SER A 266 -6.53 16.12 -1.98
N GLY A 267 -5.92 15.47 -0.96
CA GLY A 267 -4.61 14.87 -1.05
C GLY A 267 -3.51 15.85 -1.48
N ILE A 268 -2.75 15.49 -2.52
CA ILE A 268 -1.66 16.35 -3.05
C ILE A 268 -2.20 17.62 -3.76
N MET A 269 -3.42 17.56 -4.30
CA MET A 269 -4.06 18.72 -4.94
C MET A 269 -4.20 19.92 -3.99
N ALA A 270 -4.29 19.66 -2.66
CA ALA A 270 -4.41 20.73 -1.65
C ALA A 270 -3.20 21.69 -1.62
N PHE A 271 -2.04 21.29 -2.10
CA PHE A 271 -0.83 22.11 -2.07
C PHE A 271 -0.64 22.99 -3.32
N ASP A 272 -1.28 22.66 -4.42
CA ASP A 272 -1.16 23.36 -5.72
C ASP A 272 0.29 23.78 -6.06
N SER A 273 1.22 22.87 -5.89
CA SER A 273 2.67 23.15 -6.03
C SER A 273 3.36 22.13 -6.94
N ALA A 274 3.79 22.60 -8.11
CA ALA A 274 4.54 21.79 -9.06
C ALA A 274 5.86 21.24 -8.48
N LEU A 275 6.45 21.95 -7.51
CA LEU A 275 7.69 21.52 -6.86
C LEU A 275 7.43 20.36 -5.90
N ILE A 276 6.38 20.44 -5.09
CA ILE A 276 5.95 19.35 -4.20
C ILE A 276 5.61 18.10 -5.02
N GLU A 277 4.79 18.24 -6.06
CA GLU A 277 4.45 17.16 -6.98
C GLU A 277 5.71 16.53 -7.61
N SER A 278 6.67 17.33 -8.03
CA SER A 278 7.90 16.85 -8.67
C SER A 278 8.78 16.04 -7.69
N ILE A 279 8.92 16.48 -6.45
CA ILE A 279 9.66 15.76 -5.41
C ILE A 279 8.96 14.41 -5.15
N ILE A 280 7.66 14.42 -4.91
CA ILE A 280 6.87 13.22 -4.64
C ILE A 280 6.95 12.24 -5.82
N MET A 281 6.83 12.71 -7.08
CA MET A 281 6.98 11.89 -8.28
C MET A 281 8.33 11.14 -8.32
N VAL A 282 9.42 11.82 -8.00
CA VAL A 282 10.75 11.19 -7.95
C VAL A 282 10.78 10.07 -6.91
N PHE A 283 10.24 10.31 -5.70
CA PHE A 283 10.23 9.30 -4.65
C PHE A 283 9.26 8.15 -4.96
N MET A 284 8.10 8.41 -5.56
CA MET A 284 7.19 7.37 -6.05
C MET A 284 7.88 6.45 -7.06
N VAL A 285 8.65 7.00 -8.02
CA VAL A 285 9.44 6.17 -8.95
C VAL A 285 10.49 5.36 -8.19
N LEU A 286 11.21 5.97 -7.25
CA LEU A 286 12.23 5.29 -6.46
C LEU A 286 11.63 4.11 -5.66
N THR A 287 10.45 4.26 -5.07
CA THR A 287 9.80 3.18 -4.30
C THR A 287 9.30 2.03 -5.16
N CYS A 288 8.98 2.30 -6.43
CA CYS A 288 8.55 1.30 -7.40
C CYS A 288 9.69 0.47 -8.00
N ILE A 289 10.95 0.85 -7.75
CA ILE A 289 12.14 0.11 -8.19
C ILE A 289 12.38 -1.06 -7.23
N ASN A 290 12.86 -2.17 -7.77
CA ASN A 290 13.28 -3.31 -6.96
C ASN A 290 14.37 -2.91 -5.96
N TYR A 291 14.11 -3.06 -4.68
CA TYR A 291 15.04 -2.66 -3.61
C TYR A 291 16.40 -3.39 -3.68
N SER A 292 16.48 -4.56 -4.33
CA SER A 292 17.76 -5.23 -4.55
C SER A 292 18.72 -4.45 -5.45
N LEU A 293 18.20 -3.59 -6.34
CA LEU A 293 19.02 -2.76 -7.23
C LEU A 293 19.74 -1.63 -6.48
N TYR A 294 19.18 -1.15 -5.37
CA TYR A 294 19.86 -0.16 -4.52
C TYR A 294 21.21 -0.67 -3.99
N HIS A 295 21.32 -1.97 -3.74
CA HIS A 295 22.59 -2.55 -3.34
C HIS A 295 23.65 -2.38 -4.43
N LEU A 296 23.29 -2.48 -5.72
CA LEU A 296 24.21 -2.28 -6.85
C LEU A 296 24.61 -0.81 -6.95
N PHE A 297 23.68 0.13 -6.75
CA PHE A 297 24.00 1.55 -6.71
C PHE A 297 24.98 1.89 -5.59
N LEU A 298 24.73 1.42 -4.37
CA LEU A 298 25.59 1.63 -3.20
C LEU A 298 26.97 0.95 -3.34
N ALA A 299 27.06 -0.13 -4.13
CA ALA A 299 28.32 -0.81 -4.43
C ALA A 299 29.10 -0.16 -5.60
N GLY A 300 28.66 1.00 -6.12
CA GLY A 300 29.29 1.66 -7.25
C GLY A 300 29.02 1.00 -8.62
N ARG A 301 28.12 0.01 -8.67
CA ARG A 301 27.77 -0.76 -9.88
C ARG A 301 26.43 -0.26 -10.50
N GLY A 302 26.17 1.04 -10.44
CA GLY A 302 24.92 1.63 -10.92
C GLY A 302 24.62 1.37 -12.40
N ARG A 303 25.65 1.24 -13.24
CA ARG A 303 25.48 0.88 -14.67
C ARG A 303 24.85 -0.51 -14.85
N GLU A 304 25.11 -1.44 -13.96
CA GLU A 304 24.48 -2.78 -13.99
C GLU A 304 23.02 -2.72 -13.53
N ALA A 305 22.73 -1.92 -12.51
CA ALA A 305 21.36 -1.69 -12.08
C ALA A 305 20.50 -1.07 -13.20
N LEU A 306 21.05 -0.10 -13.95
CA LEU A 306 20.37 0.51 -15.11
C LEU A 306 20.22 -0.43 -16.32
N LYS A 307 20.93 -1.57 -16.35
CA LYS A 307 20.73 -2.61 -17.37
C LYS A 307 19.63 -3.60 -17.01
N ASP A 308 19.11 -3.55 -15.79
CA ASP A 308 18.02 -4.44 -15.36
C ASP A 308 16.80 -4.27 -16.28
N GLU A 309 16.34 -5.38 -16.81
CA GLU A 309 15.28 -5.41 -17.81
C GLU A 309 13.91 -5.08 -17.21
N GLU A 310 13.68 -5.40 -15.92
CA GLU A 310 12.45 -5.05 -15.23
C GLU A 310 12.36 -3.54 -15.01
N LEU A 311 13.46 -2.93 -14.52
CA LEU A 311 13.54 -1.48 -14.34
C LEU A 311 13.27 -0.73 -15.65
N ARG A 312 13.93 -1.16 -16.74
CA ARG A 312 13.71 -0.55 -18.06
C ARG A 312 12.28 -0.73 -18.56
N GLY A 313 11.72 -1.92 -18.35
CA GLY A 313 10.33 -2.23 -18.70
C GLY A 313 9.36 -1.33 -17.95
N TYR A 314 9.55 -1.17 -16.63
CA TYR A 314 8.74 -0.28 -15.81
C TYR A 314 8.81 1.17 -16.29
N LEU A 315 10.01 1.73 -16.44
CA LEU A 315 10.18 3.11 -16.91
C LEU A 315 9.60 3.34 -18.31
N LEU A 316 9.71 2.35 -19.20
CA LEU A 316 9.13 2.42 -20.55
C LEU A 316 7.60 2.43 -20.49
N ILE A 317 6.97 1.58 -19.64
CA ILE A 317 5.52 1.55 -19.46
C ILE A 317 5.03 2.91 -18.96
N ILE A 318 5.67 3.48 -17.93
CA ILE A 318 5.30 4.79 -17.40
C ILE A 318 5.48 5.89 -18.47
N LEU A 319 6.57 5.87 -19.22
CA LEU A 319 6.82 6.85 -20.29
C LEU A 319 5.74 6.78 -21.39
N ILE A 320 5.39 5.57 -21.84
CA ILE A 320 4.34 5.37 -22.87
C ILE A 320 2.99 5.83 -22.33
N ALA A 321 2.63 5.45 -21.10
CA ALA A 321 1.37 5.85 -20.48
C ALA A 321 1.28 7.38 -20.32
N TRP A 322 2.34 8.01 -19.80
CA TRP A 322 2.44 9.46 -19.70
C TRP A 322 2.20 10.17 -21.03
N LEU A 323 2.96 9.80 -22.08
CA LEU A 323 2.85 10.43 -23.39
C LEU A 323 1.47 10.18 -24.03
N ALA A 324 0.92 8.97 -23.89
CA ALA A 324 -0.39 8.62 -24.42
C ALA A 324 -1.51 9.42 -23.75
N MET A 325 -1.52 9.48 -22.39
CA MET A 325 -2.50 10.27 -21.65
C MET A 325 -2.32 11.77 -21.87
N GLY A 326 -1.08 12.28 -21.81
CA GLY A 326 -0.80 13.69 -22.03
C GLY A 326 -1.27 14.16 -23.41
N PHE A 327 -0.95 13.40 -24.47
CA PHE A 327 -1.44 13.71 -25.82
C PHE A 327 -2.98 13.66 -25.92
N ASN A 328 -3.62 12.66 -25.29
CA ASN A 328 -5.07 12.55 -25.29
C ASN A 328 -5.74 13.72 -24.56
N LEU A 329 -5.21 14.14 -23.40
CA LEU A 329 -5.73 15.27 -22.62
C LEU A 329 -5.60 16.58 -23.36
N VAL A 330 -4.43 16.87 -23.94
CA VAL A 330 -4.21 18.08 -24.75
C VAL A 330 -5.16 18.12 -25.95
N ARG A 331 -5.38 16.97 -26.63
CA ARG A 331 -6.29 16.89 -27.78
C ARG A 331 -7.76 17.08 -27.39
N SER A 332 -8.15 16.59 -26.22
CA SER A 332 -9.56 16.64 -25.77
C SER A 332 -9.99 18.01 -25.26
N GLY A 333 -9.03 18.86 -24.86
CA GLY A 333 -9.31 20.17 -24.27
C GLY A 333 -10.09 20.10 -22.95
N VAL A 334 -10.02 18.97 -22.22
CA VAL A 334 -10.72 18.77 -20.95
C VAL A 334 -10.08 19.58 -19.83
N SER A 335 -8.78 19.89 -19.94
CA SER A 335 -8.08 20.75 -18.98
C SER A 335 -7.93 22.15 -19.61
N ASP A 336 -8.44 23.16 -18.90
CA ASP A 336 -8.21 24.56 -19.24
C ASP A 336 -6.76 25.02 -18.88
N ASP A 337 -6.01 24.12 -18.23
CA ASP A 337 -4.63 24.31 -17.84
C ASP A 337 -3.74 24.32 -19.09
N GLY A 338 -2.63 25.07 -19.02
CA GLY A 338 -1.68 25.16 -20.11
C GLY A 338 -1.04 23.79 -20.45
N PHE A 339 -0.48 23.67 -21.65
CA PHE A 339 0.17 22.42 -22.12
C PHE A 339 1.11 21.78 -21.09
N PHE A 340 1.94 22.56 -20.42
CA PHE A 340 2.92 22.06 -19.44
C PHE A 340 2.25 21.50 -18.19
N GLU A 341 1.17 22.11 -17.70
CA GLU A 341 0.40 21.62 -16.54
C GLU A 341 -0.32 20.33 -16.86
N THR A 342 -1.00 20.28 -18.00
CA THR A 342 -1.63 19.04 -18.47
C THR A 342 -0.64 17.89 -18.56
N MET A 343 0.55 18.12 -19.11
CA MET A 343 1.60 17.11 -19.20
C MET A 343 2.15 16.73 -17.81
N ARG A 344 2.23 17.66 -16.87
CA ARG A 344 2.64 17.42 -15.48
C ARG A 344 1.64 16.49 -14.78
N HIS A 345 0.35 16.82 -14.85
CA HIS A 345 -0.71 15.97 -14.25
C HIS A 345 -0.76 14.58 -14.88
N ALA A 346 -0.60 14.47 -16.21
CA ALA A 346 -0.50 13.18 -16.87
C ALA A 346 0.73 12.37 -16.39
N ALA A 347 1.89 13.00 -16.17
CA ALA A 347 3.07 12.34 -15.63
C ALA A 347 2.85 11.88 -14.19
N PHE A 348 2.31 12.77 -13.35
CA PHE A 348 2.00 12.47 -11.96
C PHE A 348 1.08 11.27 -11.85
N GLN A 349 -0.04 11.26 -12.60
CA GLN A 349 -1.00 10.18 -12.55
C GLN A 349 -0.45 8.87 -13.14
N ALA A 350 0.37 8.91 -14.20
CA ALA A 350 1.01 7.70 -14.73
C ALA A 350 1.89 7.02 -13.69
N ILE A 351 2.67 7.80 -12.93
CA ILE A 351 3.56 7.29 -11.88
C ILE A 351 2.73 6.84 -10.67
N SER A 352 1.83 7.70 -10.21
CA SER A 352 1.07 7.48 -8.97
C SER A 352 0.16 6.26 -9.07
N ILE A 353 -0.62 6.14 -10.13
CA ILE A 353 -1.60 5.05 -10.29
C ILE A 353 -0.92 3.69 -10.53
N SER A 354 0.34 3.67 -10.94
CA SER A 354 1.07 2.40 -11.02
C SER A 354 1.34 1.78 -9.64
N SER A 355 1.20 2.55 -8.55
CA SER A 355 1.56 2.05 -7.21
C SER A 355 0.99 2.82 -6.02
N THR A 356 1.11 4.16 -5.96
CA THR A 356 0.93 4.93 -4.73
C THR A 356 -0.51 5.40 -4.54
N GLY A 357 -1.19 5.82 -5.61
CA GLY A 357 -2.59 6.23 -5.57
C GLY A 357 -2.84 7.69 -5.19
N TYR A 358 -1.84 8.54 -5.12
CA TYR A 358 -2.07 9.99 -4.99
C TYR A 358 -2.69 10.60 -6.25
N SER A 359 -3.38 11.70 -6.07
CA SER A 359 -3.99 12.45 -7.18
C SER A 359 -3.52 13.90 -7.17
N SER A 360 -3.06 14.38 -8.35
CA SER A 360 -2.75 15.79 -8.61
C SER A 360 -3.85 16.47 -9.43
N ALA A 361 -4.81 15.71 -9.93
CA ALA A 361 -5.96 16.17 -10.69
C ALA A 361 -7.10 15.17 -10.57
N ASP A 362 -8.34 15.64 -10.76
CA ASP A 362 -9.53 14.78 -10.79
C ASP A 362 -9.61 14.02 -12.13
N PHE A 363 -9.00 12.85 -12.17
CA PHE A 363 -8.96 12.00 -13.36
C PHE A 363 -10.29 11.29 -13.66
N SER A 364 -11.30 11.37 -12.79
CA SER A 364 -12.66 10.91 -13.10
C SER A 364 -13.30 11.71 -14.25
N LYS A 365 -12.83 12.95 -14.46
CA LYS A 365 -13.25 13.82 -15.55
C LYS A 365 -12.43 13.64 -16.83
N TRP A 366 -11.40 12.81 -16.80
CA TRP A 366 -10.54 12.62 -17.96
C TRP A 366 -11.24 11.81 -19.07
N PRO A 367 -10.80 11.93 -20.33
CA PRO A 367 -11.36 11.13 -21.42
C PRO A 367 -11.21 9.64 -21.16
N VAL A 368 -12.17 8.86 -21.61
CA VAL A 368 -12.24 7.39 -21.43
C VAL A 368 -10.93 6.68 -21.79
N PHE A 369 -10.24 7.14 -22.85
CA PHE A 369 -8.94 6.56 -23.21
C PHE A 369 -7.92 6.70 -22.09
N SER A 370 -7.80 7.88 -21.47
CA SER A 370 -6.89 8.11 -20.36
C SER A 370 -7.26 7.29 -19.12
N GLN A 371 -8.55 7.17 -18.83
CA GLN A 371 -9.06 6.31 -17.75
C GLN A 371 -8.72 4.83 -17.98
N PHE A 372 -8.83 4.34 -19.22
CA PHE A 372 -8.40 2.98 -19.57
C PHE A 372 -6.89 2.78 -19.38
N VAL A 373 -6.06 3.77 -19.73
CA VAL A 373 -4.62 3.70 -19.47
C VAL A 373 -4.34 3.62 -17.97
N LEU A 374 -5.03 4.42 -17.14
CA LEU A 374 -4.93 4.34 -15.68
C LEU A 374 -5.32 2.96 -15.16
N LEU A 375 -6.45 2.40 -15.62
CA LEU A 375 -6.89 1.06 -15.25
C LEU A 375 -5.85 -0.01 -15.58
N LEU A 376 -5.23 0.07 -16.76
CA LEU A 376 -4.14 -0.84 -17.14
C LEU A 376 -2.92 -0.69 -16.22
N LEU A 377 -2.57 0.54 -15.81
CA LEU A 377 -1.48 0.77 -14.86
C LEU A 377 -1.78 0.18 -13.48
N MET A 378 -3.01 0.27 -12.98
CA MET A 378 -3.44 -0.41 -11.73
C MET A 378 -3.22 -1.92 -11.80
N ILE A 379 -3.50 -2.54 -12.96
CA ILE A 379 -3.29 -3.99 -13.17
C ILE A 379 -1.80 -4.32 -13.24
N VAL A 380 -1.03 -3.56 -14.01
CA VAL A 380 0.42 -3.81 -14.22
C VAL A 380 1.19 -3.63 -12.92
N GLY A 381 0.98 -2.50 -12.25
CA GLY A 381 1.66 -2.16 -11.00
C GLY A 381 3.15 -1.84 -11.17
N ALA A 382 3.92 -2.07 -10.09
CA ALA A 382 5.33 -1.74 -9.97
C ALA A 382 6.27 -2.94 -10.21
N SER A 383 7.58 -2.76 -9.98
CA SER A 383 8.59 -3.83 -10.08
C SER A 383 8.46 -4.83 -8.93
N ALA A 384 8.84 -6.07 -9.16
CA ALA A 384 8.92 -7.10 -8.12
C ALA A 384 10.00 -6.74 -7.08
N GLY A 385 9.70 -6.95 -5.79
CA GLY A 385 10.62 -6.56 -4.70
C GLY A 385 10.68 -5.05 -4.44
N SER A 386 9.65 -4.31 -4.85
CA SER A 386 9.36 -2.92 -4.48
C SER A 386 8.19 -2.88 -3.49
N THR A 387 7.86 -1.70 -2.94
CA THR A 387 6.68 -1.50 -2.08
C THR A 387 5.38 -1.45 -2.87
N GLY A 388 5.43 -1.20 -4.18
CA GLY A 388 4.24 -1.03 -5.02
C GLY A 388 3.40 -2.30 -5.21
N GLY A 389 2.13 -2.10 -5.56
CA GLY A 389 1.12 -3.13 -5.81
C GLY A 389 1.13 -3.77 -7.21
N GLY A 390 0.00 -4.27 -7.63
CA GLY A 390 -0.27 -4.84 -8.96
C GLY A 390 0.28 -6.24 -9.21
N LEU A 391 0.07 -6.72 -10.44
CA LEU A 391 0.59 -8.02 -10.89
C LEU A 391 2.12 -8.08 -10.94
N LYS A 392 2.79 -6.95 -10.97
CA LYS A 392 4.23 -6.73 -11.14
C LYS A 392 4.70 -6.86 -12.58
N VAL A 393 5.52 -5.89 -13.00
CA VAL A 393 6.08 -5.80 -14.36
C VAL A 393 6.80 -7.09 -14.77
N LEU A 394 7.54 -7.71 -13.85
CA LEU A 394 8.26 -8.96 -14.13
C LEU A 394 7.32 -10.10 -14.55
N ARG A 395 6.16 -10.25 -13.90
CA ARG A 395 5.20 -11.32 -14.25
C ARG A 395 4.58 -11.10 -15.61
N ILE A 396 4.22 -9.86 -15.94
CA ILE A 396 3.67 -9.49 -17.25
C ILE A 396 4.72 -9.74 -18.34
N ARG A 397 5.98 -9.40 -18.08
CA ARG A 397 7.08 -9.69 -18.99
C ARG A 397 7.26 -11.19 -19.24
N VAL A 398 7.25 -12.01 -18.18
CA VAL A 398 7.34 -13.49 -18.30
C VAL A 398 6.18 -14.03 -19.14
N ALA A 399 4.95 -13.54 -18.92
CA ALA A 399 3.79 -13.92 -19.71
C ALA A 399 3.94 -13.53 -21.19
N PHE A 400 4.47 -12.33 -21.47
CA PHE A 400 4.72 -11.85 -22.82
C PHE A 400 5.81 -12.69 -23.53
N GLU A 401 6.95 -12.97 -22.86
CA GLU A 401 8.00 -13.83 -23.43
C GLU A 401 7.51 -15.26 -23.66
N LEU A 402 6.61 -15.78 -22.81
CA LEU A 402 5.94 -17.06 -23.04
C LEU A 402 5.06 -17.02 -24.30
N ALA A 403 4.20 -16.03 -24.42
CA ALA A 403 3.34 -15.87 -25.59
C ALA A 403 4.17 -15.78 -26.88
N LYS A 404 5.24 -14.99 -26.85
CA LYS A 404 6.21 -14.86 -27.96
C LYS A 404 6.89 -16.19 -28.29
N ARG A 405 7.31 -16.95 -27.25
CA ARG A 405 7.89 -18.28 -27.42
C ARG A 405 6.92 -19.23 -28.13
N GLU A 406 5.67 -19.29 -27.71
CA GLU A 406 4.68 -20.18 -28.31
C GLU A 406 4.38 -19.81 -29.77
N VAL A 407 4.29 -18.51 -30.09
CA VAL A 407 4.16 -18.06 -31.50
C VAL A 407 5.39 -18.46 -32.32
N LEU A 408 6.61 -18.26 -31.80
CA LEU A 408 7.83 -18.67 -32.49
C LEU A 408 7.94 -20.18 -32.64
N ARG A 409 7.43 -20.95 -31.72
CA ARG A 409 7.41 -22.42 -31.74
C ARG A 409 6.50 -22.95 -32.87
N ILE A 410 5.40 -22.26 -33.18
CA ILE A 410 4.54 -22.59 -34.33
C ILE A 410 5.32 -22.35 -35.62
N ILE A 411 6.08 -21.27 -35.74
CA ILE A 411 6.84 -20.90 -36.92
C ILE A 411 8.09 -21.77 -37.09
N GLN A 412 8.77 -22.13 -35.98
CA GLN A 412 10.02 -22.88 -35.98
C GLN A 412 9.96 -24.06 -34.98
N PRO A 413 9.20 -25.13 -35.27
CA PRO A 413 8.87 -26.19 -34.31
C PRO A 413 10.09 -27.00 -33.83
N LYS A 414 11.18 -27.01 -34.58
CA LYS A 414 12.43 -27.72 -34.18
C LYS A 414 13.40 -26.90 -33.35
N LYS A 415 13.12 -25.59 -33.14
CA LYS A 415 14.01 -24.73 -32.41
C LYS A 415 13.71 -24.79 -30.91
N VAL A 416 14.71 -25.09 -30.11
CA VAL A 416 14.65 -24.98 -28.64
C VAL A 416 14.80 -23.50 -28.28
N ILE A 417 13.73 -22.90 -27.77
CA ILE A 417 13.68 -21.48 -27.38
C ILE A 417 13.63 -21.41 -25.86
N ALA A 418 14.78 -21.07 -25.26
CA ALA A 418 14.85 -20.81 -23.81
C ALA A 418 14.29 -19.41 -23.49
N MET A 419 13.43 -19.32 -22.47
CA MET A 419 12.98 -18.03 -21.95
C MET A 419 14.07 -17.43 -21.06
N ARG A 420 14.32 -16.13 -21.20
CA ARG A 420 15.35 -15.42 -20.44
C ARG A 420 14.79 -14.12 -19.89
N VAL A 421 15.24 -13.79 -18.68
CA VAL A 421 15.07 -12.47 -18.05
C VAL A 421 16.40 -12.09 -17.43
N ASN A 422 16.90 -10.90 -17.74
CA ASN A 422 18.24 -10.44 -17.35
C ASN A 422 19.35 -11.43 -17.73
N GLU A 423 19.28 -12.02 -18.92
CA GLU A 423 20.20 -13.04 -19.43
C GLU A 423 20.09 -14.42 -18.73
N ASP A 424 19.44 -14.53 -17.58
CA ASP A 424 19.22 -15.79 -16.88
C ASP A 424 18.08 -16.59 -17.53
N VAL A 425 18.27 -17.90 -17.67
CA VAL A 425 17.24 -18.81 -18.15
C VAL A 425 16.23 -19.04 -17.03
N ILE A 426 14.95 -18.87 -17.35
CA ILE A 426 13.84 -19.15 -16.43
C ILE A 426 13.42 -20.60 -16.58
N ASP A 427 13.37 -21.32 -15.47
CA ASP A 427 12.87 -22.68 -15.42
C ASP A 427 11.36 -22.75 -15.72
N GLU A 428 10.91 -23.83 -16.35
CA GLU A 428 9.48 -24.01 -16.66
C GLU A 428 8.60 -23.98 -15.41
N ASP A 429 9.06 -24.51 -14.29
CA ASP A 429 8.34 -24.46 -13.01
C ASP A 429 8.07 -23.02 -12.56
N GLN A 430 9.03 -22.12 -12.73
CA GLN A 430 8.87 -20.70 -12.41
C GLN A 430 7.84 -20.02 -13.33
N VAL A 431 7.81 -20.40 -14.60
CA VAL A 431 6.82 -19.91 -15.56
C VAL A 431 5.42 -20.35 -15.16
N PHE A 432 5.24 -21.63 -14.80
CA PHE A 432 3.94 -22.15 -14.33
C PHE A 432 3.47 -21.46 -13.05
N ILE A 433 4.36 -21.16 -12.12
CA ILE A 433 4.04 -20.38 -10.91
C ILE A 433 3.53 -18.97 -11.29
N VAL A 434 4.22 -18.27 -12.20
CA VAL A 434 3.81 -16.93 -12.65
C VAL A 434 2.44 -16.97 -13.35
N LEU A 435 2.22 -17.94 -14.24
CA LEU A 435 0.92 -18.12 -14.91
C LEU A 435 -0.19 -18.45 -13.90
N GLY A 436 0.11 -19.32 -12.93
CA GLY A 436 -0.82 -19.65 -11.85
C GLY A 436 -1.24 -18.42 -11.04
N MET A 437 -0.27 -17.53 -10.73
CA MET A 437 -0.57 -16.28 -10.02
C MET A 437 -1.41 -15.31 -10.86
N ILE A 438 -1.10 -15.15 -12.15
CA ILE A 438 -1.89 -14.30 -13.07
C ILE A 438 -3.31 -14.87 -13.21
N SER A 439 -3.44 -16.20 -13.41
CA SER A 439 -4.75 -16.86 -13.52
C SER A 439 -5.57 -16.72 -12.23
N ALA A 440 -4.94 -16.90 -11.08
CA ALA A 440 -5.59 -16.73 -9.76
C ALA A 440 -6.08 -15.27 -9.58
N TRP A 441 -5.25 -14.29 -9.97
CA TRP A 441 -5.63 -12.87 -9.91
C TRP A 441 -6.84 -12.59 -10.82
N LEU A 442 -6.86 -13.11 -12.04
CA LEU A 442 -7.99 -12.95 -12.97
C LEU A 442 -9.27 -13.62 -12.44
N VAL A 443 -9.17 -14.84 -11.93
CA VAL A 443 -10.32 -15.54 -11.35
C VAL A 443 -10.86 -14.78 -10.14
N LEU A 444 -9.97 -14.31 -9.26
CA LEU A 444 -10.37 -13.52 -8.09
C LEU A 444 -11.03 -12.20 -8.51
N SER A 445 -10.49 -11.51 -9.52
CA SER A 445 -11.08 -10.27 -10.06
C SER A 445 -12.49 -10.52 -10.58
N MET A 446 -12.67 -11.55 -11.42
CA MET A 446 -13.99 -11.87 -11.98
C MET A 446 -15.00 -12.27 -10.91
N THR A 447 -14.60 -13.09 -9.94
CA THR A 447 -15.49 -13.48 -8.84
C THR A 447 -15.84 -12.30 -7.95
N SER A 448 -14.90 -11.40 -7.66
CA SER A 448 -15.14 -10.17 -6.90
C SER A 448 -16.08 -9.22 -7.64
N MET A 449 -15.90 -9.04 -8.96
CA MET A 449 -16.80 -8.21 -9.78
C MET A 449 -18.23 -8.76 -9.75
N LEU A 450 -18.41 -10.08 -9.91
CA LEU A 450 -19.73 -10.71 -9.84
C LEU A 450 -20.35 -10.55 -8.45
N PHE A 451 -19.56 -10.70 -7.39
CA PHE A 451 -20.05 -10.57 -6.04
C PHE A 451 -20.47 -9.13 -5.70
N ILE A 452 -19.62 -8.14 -6.04
CA ILE A 452 -19.93 -6.72 -5.80
C ILE A 452 -21.13 -6.28 -6.63
N SER A 453 -21.21 -6.65 -7.91
CA SER A 453 -22.36 -6.30 -8.74
C SER A 453 -23.69 -6.93 -8.27
N PHE A 454 -23.62 -8.03 -7.51
CA PHE A 454 -24.80 -8.60 -6.85
C PHE A 454 -25.19 -7.84 -5.58
N LEU A 455 -24.21 -7.41 -4.78
CA LEU A 455 -24.45 -6.65 -3.54
C LEU A 455 -24.85 -5.21 -3.82
N GLU A 456 -24.27 -4.59 -4.83
CA GLU A 456 -24.45 -3.17 -5.19
C GLU A 456 -25.13 -3.01 -6.57
N PRO A 457 -26.42 -3.36 -6.68
CA PRO A 457 -27.10 -3.36 -7.97
C PRO A 457 -27.28 -1.96 -8.59
N GLN A 458 -27.08 -0.88 -7.81
CA GLN A 458 -27.11 0.50 -8.26
C GLN A 458 -25.79 0.94 -8.93
N TRP A 459 -24.68 0.18 -8.74
CA TRP A 459 -23.40 0.53 -9.33
C TRP A 459 -23.37 0.28 -10.83
N ASN A 460 -22.71 1.17 -11.54
CA ASN A 460 -22.44 0.95 -12.95
C ASN A 460 -21.19 0.04 -13.14
N MET A 461 -20.97 -0.40 -14.37
CA MET A 461 -19.87 -1.32 -14.68
C MET A 461 -18.48 -0.68 -14.43
N GLU A 462 -18.37 0.62 -14.60
CA GLU A 462 -17.12 1.37 -14.35
C GLU A 462 -16.74 1.34 -12.87
N ASP A 463 -17.72 1.60 -11.97
CA ASP A 463 -17.53 1.55 -10.54
C ASP A 463 -17.08 0.15 -10.09
N VAL A 464 -17.82 -0.90 -10.49
CA VAL A 464 -17.49 -2.29 -10.14
C VAL A 464 -16.10 -2.68 -10.62
N LEU A 465 -15.78 -2.40 -11.89
CA LEU A 465 -14.51 -2.76 -12.50
C LEU A 465 -13.35 -2.04 -11.82
N SER A 466 -13.46 -0.73 -11.66
CA SER A 466 -12.35 0.08 -11.15
C SER A 466 -12.09 -0.16 -9.66
N VAL A 467 -13.14 -0.33 -8.85
CA VAL A 467 -13.02 -0.65 -7.41
C VAL A 467 -12.33 -2.01 -7.21
N VAL A 468 -12.74 -3.04 -7.96
CA VAL A 468 -12.10 -4.36 -7.87
C VAL A 468 -10.66 -4.32 -8.34
N VAL A 469 -10.38 -3.65 -9.47
CA VAL A 469 -9.02 -3.55 -10.00
C VAL A 469 -8.13 -2.72 -9.07
N SER A 470 -8.61 -1.61 -8.53
CA SER A 470 -7.89 -0.80 -7.55
C SER A 470 -7.58 -1.58 -6.26
N SER A 471 -8.57 -2.31 -5.72
CA SER A 471 -8.38 -3.13 -4.52
C SER A 471 -7.35 -4.24 -4.72
N LEU A 472 -7.44 -5.00 -5.82
CA LEU A 472 -6.51 -6.11 -6.12
C LEU A 472 -5.16 -5.60 -6.64
N GLY A 473 -5.15 -4.45 -7.32
CA GLY A 473 -3.94 -3.74 -7.73
C GLY A 473 -3.25 -3.04 -6.57
N ASN A 474 -3.96 -2.85 -5.45
CA ASN A 474 -3.50 -2.14 -4.26
C ASN A 474 -3.11 -0.69 -4.58
N THR A 475 -4.02 0.05 -5.23
CA THR A 475 -3.75 1.41 -5.73
C THR A 475 -4.45 2.49 -4.88
N GLY A 476 -5.66 2.22 -4.37
CA GLY A 476 -6.46 3.11 -3.51
C GLY A 476 -7.60 3.80 -4.24
N PRO A 477 -7.38 4.84 -5.06
CA PRO A 477 -8.45 5.49 -5.79
C PRO A 477 -8.99 4.58 -6.91
N ALA A 478 -10.27 4.73 -7.22
CA ALA A 478 -10.94 4.05 -8.33
C ALA A 478 -11.32 5.05 -9.43
N LEU A 479 -12.20 4.68 -10.33
CA LEU A 479 -12.80 5.55 -11.34
C LEU A 479 -14.28 5.77 -11.03
N GLY A 480 -14.96 6.58 -11.81
CA GLY A 480 -16.39 6.83 -11.66
C GLY A 480 -16.74 7.48 -10.32
N SER A 481 -17.73 6.90 -9.63
CA SER A 481 -18.25 7.44 -8.35
C SER A 481 -17.26 7.34 -7.18
N TYR A 482 -16.22 6.50 -7.31
CA TYR A 482 -15.18 6.26 -6.30
C TYR A 482 -13.81 6.81 -6.73
N GLY A 483 -13.84 7.91 -7.51
CA GLY A 483 -12.66 8.59 -8.02
C GLY A 483 -11.80 9.26 -6.95
N PRO A 484 -10.80 10.04 -7.38
CA PRO A 484 -9.76 10.58 -6.49
C PRO A 484 -10.26 11.60 -5.45
N THR A 485 -11.43 12.20 -5.67
CA THR A 485 -12.06 13.16 -4.78
C THR A 485 -13.24 12.58 -3.99
N ALA A 486 -13.47 11.29 -4.13
CA ALA A 486 -14.54 10.56 -3.46
C ALA A 486 -14.00 9.55 -2.45
N THR A 487 -14.81 9.23 -1.45
CA THR A 487 -14.52 8.21 -0.45
C THR A 487 -15.25 6.91 -0.75
N TRP A 488 -14.86 5.82 -0.10
CA TRP A 488 -15.50 4.51 -0.26
C TRP A 488 -16.64 4.30 0.76
N SER A 489 -17.06 5.34 1.47
CA SER A 489 -18.16 5.30 2.46
C SER A 489 -19.53 4.98 1.85
N GLY A 490 -19.71 5.26 0.56
CA GLY A 490 -20.95 4.96 -0.17
C GLY A 490 -21.20 3.49 -0.49
N MET A 491 -20.32 2.58 -0.08
CA MET A 491 -20.54 1.13 -0.18
C MET A 491 -21.54 0.66 0.87
N SER A 492 -22.36 -0.35 0.55
CA SER A 492 -23.23 -0.97 1.54
C SER A 492 -22.42 -1.71 2.61
N ASP A 493 -22.95 -1.77 3.85
CA ASP A 493 -22.29 -2.38 5.01
C ASP A 493 -21.98 -3.88 4.86
#